data_e07e0ed0b633d66ffc9418fe4d5b590f
#
_entry.id   e07e0ed0b633d66ffc9418fe4d5b590f
#
_cell.length_a   1.000
_cell.length_b   1.000
_cell.length_c   1.000
_cell.angle_alpha   90.00
_cell.angle_beta   90.00
_cell.angle_gamma   90.00
#
_symmetry.space_group_name_H-M   'P 1'
#
loop_
_entity.id
_entity.type
_entity.pdbx_description
1 polymer ?
#
loop_
_entity_poly.entity_id
_entity_poly.type
_entity_poly.pdbx_seq_one_letter_code
_entity_poly.pdbx_strand_id
1 'polypeptide(L)'
;GFIADVLQSRQERMSMIQLNVALPNGHAELLTLLPSCTVQDVRTKVQRAFGKKYLKLVTAKNRVLNDPGKTLEETEIEDGECLTALILQPQLAAAHGAFALWRHGDSAIVTWGKPGGGGDSSAVQDKLKGVQQIHATTRAFAAILADGSVLTWGALDAGGHSSAVRDQLKGVQKIQATRSAF
;
A
#
# COMPACT_ATOMS: atom_id res chain seq x y z
N GLY A 1 17.30 -43.36 2.14
CA GLY A 1 16.27 -42.74 2.94
C GLY A 1 16.83 -41.79 3.99
N PHE A 2 17.01 -42.27 5.22
CA PHE A 2 17.25 -41.42 6.41
C PHE A 2 18.49 -40.49 6.32
N ILE A 3 19.61 -40.95 5.75
CA ILE A 3 20.82 -40.13 5.61
C ILE A 3 20.61 -39.01 4.55
N ALA A 4 19.93 -39.33 3.45
CA ALA A 4 19.60 -38.33 2.41
C ALA A 4 18.67 -37.23 2.94
N ASP A 5 17.65 -37.61 3.72
CA ASP A 5 16.73 -36.66 4.33
C ASP A 5 17.40 -35.77 5.38
N VAL A 6 18.33 -36.33 6.16
CA VAL A 6 19.13 -35.56 7.14
C VAL A 6 20.11 -34.62 6.45
N LEU A 7 20.73 -35.03 5.35
CA LEU A 7 21.64 -34.20 4.57
C LEU A 7 20.85 -33.07 3.84
N GLN A 8 19.69 -33.39 3.30
CA GLN A 8 18.81 -32.41 2.65
C GLN A 8 18.29 -31.39 3.65
N SER A 9 17.81 -31.80 4.82
CA SER A 9 17.39 -30.91 5.90
C SER A 9 18.53 -30.03 6.44
N ARG A 10 19.77 -30.54 6.39
CA ARG A 10 20.99 -29.81 6.77
C ARG A 10 21.40 -28.80 5.69
N GLN A 11 21.28 -29.19 4.41
CA GLN A 11 21.51 -28.31 3.25
C GLN A 11 20.48 -27.16 3.19
N GLU A 12 19.21 -27.46 3.44
CA GLU A 12 18.14 -26.47 3.53
C GLU A 12 18.35 -25.49 4.70
N ARG A 13 18.84 -25.95 5.85
CA ARG A 13 19.22 -25.08 6.98
C ARG A 13 20.44 -24.19 6.67
N MET A 14 21.35 -24.62 5.82
CA MET A 14 22.53 -23.86 5.41
C MET A 14 22.20 -22.77 4.36
N SER A 15 21.02 -22.83 3.75
CA SER A 15 20.56 -21.85 2.76
C SER A 15 19.50 -20.88 3.29
N MET A 16 19.16 -20.93 4.59
CA MET A 16 18.17 -20.00 5.15
C MET A 16 18.70 -18.58 5.18
N ILE A 17 17.86 -17.65 4.80
CA ILE A 17 18.12 -16.21 4.86
C ILE A 17 17.59 -15.67 6.20
N GLN A 18 18.43 -14.94 6.92
CA GLN A 18 18.06 -14.21 8.12
C GLN A 18 17.79 -12.74 7.75
N LEU A 19 16.61 -12.25 8.07
CA LEU A 19 16.25 -10.85 7.84
C LEU A 19 15.93 -10.19 9.18
N ASN A 20 16.61 -9.09 9.46
CA ASN A 20 16.28 -8.24 10.59
C ASN A 20 15.25 -7.20 10.16
N VAL A 21 13.99 -7.36 10.58
CA VAL A 21 12.90 -6.46 10.21
C VAL A 21 12.59 -5.52 11.37
N ALA A 22 12.76 -4.23 11.15
CA ALA A 22 12.58 -3.21 12.17
C ALA A 22 11.42 -2.26 11.85
N LEU A 23 10.71 -1.84 12.89
CA LEU A 23 9.80 -0.69 12.85
C LEU A 23 10.58 0.62 13.07
N PRO A 24 10.08 1.77 12.60
CA PRO A 24 10.73 3.08 12.84
C PRO A 24 10.91 3.45 14.31
N ASN A 25 10.16 2.84 15.23
CA ASN A 25 10.29 3.03 16.68
C ASN A 25 11.40 2.19 17.32
N GLY A 26 12.17 1.43 16.52
CA GLY A 26 13.28 0.59 16.97
C GLY A 26 12.90 -0.84 17.37
N HIS A 27 11.60 -1.18 17.41
CA HIS A 27 11.20 -2.58 17.64
C HIS A 27 11.56 -3.42 16.42
N ALA A 28 12.32 -4.48 16.61
CA ALA A 28 12.84 -5.33 15.54
C ALA A 28 12.58 -6.81 15.82
N GLU A 29 12.42 -7.58 14.75
CA GLU A 29 12.21 -9.02 14.76
C GLU A 29 13.15 -9.69 13.75
N LEU A 30 13.78 -10.79 14.16
CA LEU A 30 14.63 -11.62 13.30
C LEU A 30 13.76 -12.70 12.65
N LEU A 31 13.70 -12.68 11.34
CA LEU A 31 12.99 -13.69 10.56
C LEU A 31 14.00 -14.63 9.90
N THR A 32 13.80 -15.94 10.05
CA THR A 32 14.53 -16.98 9.31
C THR A 32 13.61 -17.55 8.24
N LEU A 33 14.04 -17.51 6.98
CA LEU A 33 13.24 -17.75 5.79
C LEU A 33 14.02 -18.58 4.78
N LEU A 34 13.30 -19.33 3.94
CA LEU A 34 13.89 -19.94 2.75
C LEU A 34 14.04 -18.89 1.64
N PRO A 35 15.07 -18.98 0.79
CA PRO A 35 15.23 -18.10 -0.37
C PRO A 35 14.03 -18.12 -1.32
N SER A 36 13.34 -19.25 -1.41
CA SER A 36 12.11 -19.45 -2.19
C SER A 36 10.85 -18.79 -1.59
N CYS A 37 10.92 -18.27 -0.35
CA CYS A 37 9.80 -17.52 0.22
C CYS A 37 9.52 -16.26 -0.61
N THR A 38 8.24 -16.00 -0.86
CA THR A 38 7.82 -14.80 -1.59
C THR A 38 7.81 -13.56 -0.69
N VAL A 39 7.84 -12.38 -1.30
CA VAL A 39 7.64 -11.10 -0.60
C VAL A 39 6.32 -11.12 0.19
N GLN A 40 5.28 -11.79 -0.32
CA GLN A 40 4.01 -11.95 0.40
C GLN A 40 4.16 -12.81 1.66
N ASP A 41 4.97 -13.86 1.62
CA ASP A 41 5.24 -14.70 2.79
C ASP A 41 5.98 -13.91 3.87
N VAL A 42 7.01 -13.16 3.47
CA VAL A 42 7.73 -12.24 4.36
C VAL A 42 6.77 -11.24 5.00
N ARG A 43 5.95 -10.57 4.17
CA ARG A 43 4.97 -9.60 4.63
C ARG A 43 4.00 -10.21 5.64
N THR A 44 3.49 -11.40 5.38
CA THR A 44 2.56 -12.12 6.27
C THR A 44 3.20 -12.45 7.62
N LYS A 45 4.46 -12.90 7.62
CA LYS A 45 5.20 -13.17 8.87
C LYS A 45 5.44 -11.88 9.65
N VAL A 46 5.85 -10.79 8.98
CA VAL A 46 6.06 -9.47 9.59
C VAL A 46 4.75 -8.92 10.17
N GLN A 47 3.65 -9.02 9.43
CA GLN A 47 2.32 -8.61 9.90
C GLN A 47 1.93 -9.33 11.19
N ARG A 48 2.19 -10.63 11.26
CA ARG A 48 1.92 -11.46 12.44
C ARG A 48 2.83 -11.09 13.61
N ALA A 49 4.13 -10.95 13.36
CA ALA A 49 5.13 -10.62 14.39
C ALA A 49 4.84 -9.26 15.06
N PHE A 50 4.52 -8.24 14.26
CA PHE A 50 4.23 -6.91 14.79
C PHE A 50 2.76 -6.63 15.12
N GLY A 51 1.84 -7.56 14.84
CA GLY A 51 0.39 -7.36 15.03
C GLY A 51 -0.18 -6.24 14.15
N LYS A 52 0.40 -5.98 12.97
CA LYS A 52 0.03 -4.89 12.07
C LYS A 52 -0.45 -5.42 10.73
N LYS A 53 -1.66 -5.04 10.33
CA LYS A 53 -2.29 -5.54 9.10
C LYS A 53 -1.74 -4.88 7.83
N TYR A 54 -1.45 -3.58 7.89
CA TYR A 54 -1.02 -2.79 6.74
C TYR A 54 0.39 -2.29 6.94
N LEU A 55 1.32 -2.78 6.11
CA LEU A 55 2.72 -2.37 6.17
C LEU A 55 3.38 -2.45 4.78
N LYS A 56 4.42 -1.64 4.61
CA LYS A 56 5.35 -1.66 3.49
C LYS A 56 6.70 -2.16 3.98
N LEU A 57 7.35 -3.02 3.22
CA LEU A 57 8.72 -3.46 3.49
C LEU A 57 9.66 -2.67 2.60
N VAL A 58 10.68 -2.09 3.21
CA VAL A 58 11.69 -1.26 2.53
C VAL A 58 13.07 -1.80 2.89
N THR A 59 13.91 -2.03 1.89
CA THR A 59 15.29 -2.50 2.08
C THR A 59 16.18 -1.36 2.59
N ALA A 60 17.36 -1.69 3.11
CA ALA A 60 18.37 -0.71 3.52
C ALA A 60 18.79 0.24 2.37
N LYS A 61 18.69 -0.23 1.12
CA LYS A 61 18.94 0.55 -0.11
C LYS A 61 17.73 1.40 -0.54
N ASN A 62 16.75 1.59 0.35
CA ASN A 62 15.51 2.36 0.13
C ASN A 62 14.60 1.83 -1.01
N ARG A 63 14.74 0.55 -1.36
CA ARG A 63 13.88 -0.13 -2.34
C ARG A 63 12.64 -0.70 -1.66
N VAL A 64 11.46 -0.40 -2.19
CA VAL A 64 10.20 -0.94 -1.69
C VAL A 64 9.93 -2.32 -2.30
N LEU A 65 9.59 -3.31 -1.48
CA LEU A 65 9.20 -4.64 -1.91
C LEU A 65 7.71 -4.64 -2.27
N ASN A 66 7.41 -4.26 -3.51
CA ASN A 66 6.03 -4.08 -3.99
C ASN A 66 5.43 -5.33 -4.63
N ASP A 67 6.24 -6.15 -5.30
CA ASP A 67 5.77 -7.34 -6.00
C ASP A 67 5.58 -8.50 -5.01
N PRO A 68 4.34 -8.89 -4.70
CA PRO A 68 4.06 -9.92 -3.71
C PRO A 68 4.49 -11.32 -4.15
N GLY A 69 4.58 -11.57 -5.47
CA GLY A 69 4.88 -12.87 -6.04
C GLY A 69 6.37 -13.18 -6.17
N LYS A 70 7.24 -12.16 -6.14
CA LYS A 70 8.69 -12.37 -6.22
C LYS A 70 9.23 -13.11 -5.02
N THR A 71 10.13 -14.05 -5.26
CA THR A 71 10.90 -14.73 -4.20
C THR A 71 11.99 -13.83 -3.63
N LEU A 72 12.54 -14.18 -2.47
CA LEU A 72 13.68 -13.45 -1.89
C LEU A 72 14.89 -13.49 -2.82
N GLU A 73 15.15 -14.61 -3.48
CA GLU A 73 16.20 -14.74 -4.51
C GLU A 73 16.02 -13.73 -5.65
N GLU A 74 14.80 -13.62 -6.19
CA GLU A 74 14.49 -12.67 -7.29
C GLU A 74 14.50 -11.21 -6.85
N THR A 75 14.44 -10.95 -5.54
CA THR A 75 14.51 -9.59 -5.00
C THR A 75 15.93 -9.15 -4.68
N GLU A 76 16.94 -10.01 -4.87
CA GLU A 76 18.35 -9.72 -4.54
C GLU A 76 18.53 -9.31 -3.06
N ILE A 77 17.71 -9.89 -2.17
CA ILE A 77 17.85 -9.70 -0.74
C ILE A 77 18.88 -10.71 -0.23
N GLU A 78 19.88 -10.19 0.45
CA GLU A 78 20.98 -10.99 0.99
C GLU A 78 20.72 -11.43 2.44
N ASP A 79 21.43 -12.49 2.85
CA ASP A 79 21.42 -12.94 4.25
C ASP A 79 21.94 -11.84 5.17
N GLY A 80 21.26 -11.63 6.30
CA GLY A 80 21.57 -10.57 7.25
C GLY A 80 21.05 -9.18 6.87
N GLU A 81 20.35 -9.03 5.73
CA GLU A 81 19.85 -7.71 5.32
C GLU A 81 18.78 -7.18 6.29
N CYS A 82 18.83 -5.87 6.51
CA CYS A 82 17.84 -5.16 7.32
C CYS A 82 16.71 -4.63 6.46
N LEU A 83 15.48 -4.96 6.86
CA LEU A 83 14.26 -4.39 6.27
C LEU A 83 13.60 -3.42 7.25
N THR A 84 13.08 -2.33 6.75
CA THR A 84 12.22 -1.43 7.52
C THR A 84 10.75 -1.73 7.20
N ALA A 85 9.96 -2.04 8.22
CA ALA A 85 8.53 -2.22 8.09
C ALA A 85 7.81 -0.90 8.42
N LEU A 86 7.35 -0.19 7.39
CA LEU A 86 6.57 1.04 7.54
C LEU A 86 5.09 0.70 7.74
N ILE A 87 4.54 1.09 8.88
CA ILE A 87 3.11 0.91 9.17
C ILE A 87 2.31 1.92 8.34
N LEU A 88 1.36 1.42 7.57
CA LEU A 88 0.48 2.25 6.75
C LEU A 88 -0.83 2.48 7.48
N GLN A 89 -1.18 3.76 7.67
CA GLN A 89 -2.43 4.16 8.30
C GLN A 89 -3.55 4.25 7.24
N PRO A 90 -4.77 3.76 7.55
CA PRO A 90 -5.92 4.04 6.70
C PRO A 90 -6.13 5.55 6.56
N GLN A 91 -6.52 6.00 5.38
CA GLN A 91 -6.89 7.39 5.13
C GLN A 91 -8.41 7.50 5.09
N LEU A 92 -8.95 8.37 5.92
CA LEU A 92 -10.35 8.75 5.93
C LEU A 92 -10.47 10.20 5.51
N ALA A 93 -11.15 10.45 4.40
CA ALA A 93 -11.54 11.79 3.97
C ALA A 93 -13.02 12.00 4.24
N ALA A 94 -13.39 13.19 4.71
CA ALA A 94 -14.76 13.55 5.02
C ALA A 94 -15.19 14.79 4.23
N ALA A 95 -16.34 14.69 3.57
CA ALA A 95 -17.08 15.79 2.97
C ALA A 95 -18.36 16.08 3.77
N HIS A 96 -19.14 17.10 3.42
CA HIS A 96 -20.39 17.37 4.09
C HIS A 96 -21.44 16.29 3.77
N GLY A 97 -21.59 15.35 4.69
CA GLY A 97 -22.53 14.22 4.59
C GLY A 97 -22.02 13.02 3.81
N ALA A 98 -20.74 12.94 3.47
CA ALA A 98 -20.13 11.77 2.82
C ALA A 98 -18.72 11.50 3.34
N PHE A 99 -18.30 10.25 3.24
CA PHE A 99 -16.99 9.77 3.68
C PHE A 99 -16.36 8.89 2.59
N ALA A 100 -15.03 8.90 2.53
CA ALA A 100 -14.23 8.00 1.72
C ALA A 100 -13.09 7.41 2.55
N LEU A 101 -13.05 6.10 2.67
CA LEU A 101 -12.02 5.35 3.39
C LEU A 101 -11.17 4.58 2.40
N TRP A 102 -9.88 4.78 2.46
CA TRP A 102 -8.91 3.97 1.77
C TRP A 102 -7.93 3.32 2.74
N ARG A 103 -7.67 2.04 2.56
CA ARG A 103 -6.66 1.29 3.31
C ARG A 103 -5.57 0.89 2.35
N HIS A 104 -4.33 1.12 2.75
CA HIS A 104 -3.18 0.71 1.96
C HIS A 104 -3.20 -0.79 1.68
N GLY A 105 -3.13 -1.16 0.39
CA GLY A 105 -3.21 -2.55 -0.06
C GLY A 105 -4.62 -3.02 -0.44
N ASP A 106 -5.66 -2.27 -0.12
CA ASP A 106 -7.00 -2.53 -0.68
C ASP A 106 -7.05 -2.03 -2.14
N SER A 107 -7.68 -2.81 -2.99
CA SER A 107 -7.87 -2.47 -4.41
C SER A 107 -8.97 -1.45 -4.64
N ALA A 108 -9.72 -1.07 -3.60
CA ALA A 108 -10.89 -0.21 -3.69
C ALA A 108 -10.97 0.78 -2.53
N ILE A 109 -11.57 1.93 -2.81
CA ILE A 109 -12.02 2.89 -1.80
C ILE A 109 -13.45 2.51 -1.38
N VAL A 110 -13.73 2.59 -0.08
CA VAL A 110 -15.08 2.44 0.46
C VAL A 110 -15.65 3.84 0.65
N THR A 111 -16.77 4.15 0.00
CA THR A 111 -17.49 5.41 0.17
C THR A 111 -18.88 5.16 0.73
N TRP A 112 -19.39 6.12 1.53
CA TRP A 112 -20.74 6.08 2.09
C TRP A 112 -21.24 7.50 2.41
N GLY A 113 -22.55 7.62 2.64
CA GLY A 113 -23.20 8.87 2.95
C GLY A 113 -23.98 9.42 1.76
N LYS A 114 -24.11 10.75 1.67
CA LYS A 114 -24.90 11.44 0.65
C LYS A 114 -24.33 11.23 -0.75
N PRO A 115 -25.05 10.59 -1.70
CA PRO A 115 -24.51 10.28 -3.04
C PRO A 115 -24.02 11.51 -3.79
N GLY A 116 -24.81 12.59 -3.84
CA GLY A 116 -24.43 13.84 -4.50
C GLY A 116 -23.28 14.61 -3.83
N GLY A 117 -22.80 14.14 -2.68
CA GLY A 117 -21.60 14.65 -2.01
C GLY A 117 -20.39 13.72 -2.13
N GLY A 118 -20.47 12.72 -3.01
CA GLY A 118 -19.41 11.74 -3.24
C GLY A 118 -19.50 10.48 -2.36
N GLY A 119 -20.62 10.27 -1.65
CA GLY A 119 -20.89 9.04 -0.91
C GLY A 119 -21.13 7.83 -1.82
N ASP A 120 -21.25 8.05 -3.12
CA ASP A 120 -21.28 7.02 -4.15
C ASP A 120 -20.11 7.22 -5.12
N SER A 121 -19.19 6.27 -5.16
CA SER A 121 -18.04 6.26 -6.07
C SER A 121 -18.16 5.23 -7.19
N SER A 122 -19.33 4.62 -7.37
CA SER A 122 -19.56 3.51 -8.33
C SER A 122 -19.11 3.85 -9.75
N ALA A 123 -19.35 5.07 -10.21
CA ALA A 123 -18.97 5.54 -11.55
C ALA A 123 -17.44 5.61 -11.80
N VAL A 124 -16.64 5.62 -10.75
CA VAL A 124 -15.17 5.74 -10.82
C VAL A 124 -14.45 4.58 -10.14
N GLN A 125 -15.17 3.66 -9.52
CA GLN A 125 -14.63 2.58 -8.70
C GLN A 125 -13.58 1.73 -9.45
N ASP A 126 -13.84 1.38 -10.70
CA ASP A 126 -12.92 0.56 -11.51
C ASP A 126 -11.59 1.26 -11.81
N LYS A 127 -11.58 2.60 -11.74
CA LYS A 127 -10.41 3.45 -11.98
C LYS A 127 -9.65 3.80 -10.70
N LEU A 128 -10.26 3.59 -9.53
CA LEU A 128 -9.67 3.86 -8.21
C LEU A 128 -8.71 2.75 -7.79
N LYS A 129 -7.74 2.44 -8.65
CA LYS A 129 -6.68 1.44 -8.40
C LYS A 129 -5.37 2.13 -8.07
N GLY A 130 -4.62 1.58 -7.11
CA GLY A 130 -3.33 2.12 -6.73
C GLY A 130 -3.42 3.51 -6.10
N VAL A 131 -4.47 3.78 -5.36
CA VAL A 131 -4.64 5.07 -4.66
C VAL A 131 -3.49 5.26 -3.67
N GLN A 132 -2.97 6.48 -3.60
CA GLN A 132 -1.95 6.90 -2.64
C GLN A 132 -2.47 7.90 -1.62
N GLN A 133 -3.35 8.78 -2.03
CA GLN A 133 -3.93 9.81 -1.17
C GLN A 133 -5.37 10.11 -1.56
N ILE A 134 -6.19 10.50 -0.57
CA ILE A 134 -7.55 10.98 -0.78
C ILE A 134 -7.68 12.37 -0.14
N HIS A 135 -8.30 13.28 -0.85
CA HIS A 135 -8.65 14.63 -0.39
C HIS A 135 -10.14 14.88 -0.57
N ALA A 136 -10.69 15.79 0.22
CA ALA A 136 -12.10 16.17 0.13
C ALA A 136 -12.28 17.68 0.11
N THR A 137 -13.23 18.14 -0.68
CA THR A 137 -13.89 19.45 -0.55
C THR A 137 -15.14 19.29 0.31
N THR A 138 -16.02 20.29 0.33
CA THR A 138 -17.29 20.14 1.05
C THR A 138 -18.21 19.06 0.46
N ARG A 139 -18.14 18.79 -0.86
CA ARG A 139 -19.08 17.89 -1.54
C ARG A 139 -18.45 17.00 -2.62
N ALA A 140 -17.12 16.93 -2.68
CA ALA A 140 -16.40 16.10 -3.64
C ALA A 140 -15.14 15.51 -3.03
N PHE A 141 -14.61 14.49 -3.69
CA PHE A 141 -13.35 13.84 -3.35
C PHE A 141 -12.40 13.83 -4.55
N ALA A 142 -11.12 13.82 -4.26
CA ALA A 142 -10.04 13.61 -5.22
C ALA A 142 -9.08 12.54 -4.69
N ALA A 143 -8.66 11.61 -5.54
CA ALA A 143 -7.64 10.64 -5.24
C ALA A 143 -6.42 10.84 -6.14
N ILE A 144 -5.21 10.80 -5.56
CA ILE A 144 -3.96 10.67 -6.29
C ILE A 144 -3.67 9.19 -6.46
N LEU A 145 -3.44 8.75 -7.69
CA LEU A 145 -3.10 7.37 -8.02
C LEU A 145 -1.57 7.15 -8.08
N ALA A 146 -1.14 5.90 -8.13
CA ALA A 146 0.28 5.52 -8.10
C ALA A 146 1.09 6.06 -9.30
N ASP A 147 0.44 6.30 -10.43
CA ASP A 147 1.03 6.91 -11.63
C ASP A 147 1.06 8.46 -11.57
N GLY A 148 0.61 9.05 -10.46
CA GLY A 148 0.50 10.48 -10.26
C GLY A 148 -0.71 11.12 -10.97
N SER A 149 -1.61 10.34 -11.54
CA SER A 149 -2.87 10.86 -12.07
C SER A 149 -3.85 11.18 -10.94
N VAL A 150 -4.82 12.06 -11.22
CA VAL A 150 -5.86 12.44 -10.26
C VAL A 150 -7.23 12.03 -10.79
N LEU A 151 -8.02 11.43 -9.92
CA LEU A 151 -9.40 11.06 -10.18
C LEU A 151 -10.32 11.77 -9.18
N THR A 152 -11.39 12.39 -9.66
CA THR A 152 -12.36 13.10 -8.82
C THR A 152 -13.76 12.52 -8.96
N TRP A 153 -14.57 12.62 -7.89
CA TRP A 153 -15.97 12.23 -7.88
C TRP A 153 -16.77 13.05 -6.84
N GLY A 154 -18.07 13.06 -6.97
CA GLY A 154 -19.00 13.83 -6.12
C GLY A 154 -19.63 14.99 -6.87
N ALA A 155 -19.93 16.07 -6.16
CA ALA A 155 -20.63 17.22 -6.73
C ALA A 155 -19.78 17.96 -7.77
N LEU A 156 -20.34 18.20 -8.95
CA LEU A 156 -19.65 18.83 -10.09
C LEU A 156 -19.17 20.24 -9.74
N ASP A 157 -20.01 21.01 -9.03
CA ASP A 157 -19.75 22.37 -8.59
C ASP A 157 -18.84 22.50 -7.36
N ALA A 158 -18.33 21.35 -6.88
CA ALA A 158 -17.39 21.28 -5.77
C ALA A 158 -16.08 20.56 -6.13
N GLY A 159 -15.76 20.42 -7.43
CA GLY A 159 -14.55 19.78 -7.92
C GLY A 159 -14.71 18.30 -8.24
N GLY A 160 -15.93 17.74 -8.17
CA GLY A 160 -16.18 16.32 -8.46
C GLY A 160 -16.00 15.91 -9.93
N HIS A 161 -15.60 16.84 -10.78
CA HIS A 161 -15.42 16.59 -12.22
C HIS A 161 -14.16 17.25 -12.76
N SER A 162 -13.15 16.43 -13.06
CA SER A 162 -11.84 16.88 -13.55
C SER A 162 -11.57 16.50 -15.01
N SER A 163 -12.59 16.08 -15.79
CA SER A 163 -12.37 15.53 -17.13
C SER A 163 -11.69 16.52 -18.08
N ALA A 164 -12.01 17.83 -17.98
CA ALA A 164 -11.43 18.87 -18.83
C ALA A 164 -9.93 19.09 -18.62
N VAL A 165 -9.39 18.72 -17.46
CA VAL A 165 -7.98 18.92 -17.09
C VAL A 165 -7.25 17.60 -16.81
N ARG A 166 -7.92 16.48 -16.99
CA ARG A 166 -7.35 15.14 -16.66
C ARG A 166 -5.98 14.89 -17.29
N ASP A 167 -5.80 15.26 -18.54
CA ASP A 167 -4.55 15.04 -19.26
C ASP A 167 -3.38 15.89 -18.73
N GLN A 168 -3.70 16.96 -18.00
CA GLN A 168 -2.73 17.86 -17.36
C GLN A 168 -2.43 17.41 -15.91
N LEU A 169 -3.30 16.58 -15.30
CA LEU A 169 -3.15 16.07 -13.95
C LEU A 169 -2.32 14.79 -13.93
N LYS A 170 -1.02 14.90 -14.29
CA LYS A 170 -0.03 13.81 -14.29
C LYS A 170 1.15 14.17 -13.40
N GLY A 171 1.71 13.18 -12.73
CA GLY A 171 2.83 13.37 -11.80
C GLY A 171 2.46 14.20 -10.57
N VAL A 172 1.19 14.26 -10.22
CA VAL A 172 0.70 15.02 -9.06
C VAL A 172 1.15 14.31 -7.78
N GLN A 173 1.79 15.05 -6.89
CA GLN A 173 2.26 14.52 -5.60
C GLN A 173 1.43 15.01 -4.42
N LYS A 174 0.73 16.13 -4.58
CA LYS A 174 -0.08 16.75 -3.52
C LYS A 174 -1.27 17.51 -4.09
N ILE A 175 -2.40 17.40 -3.40
CA ILE A 175 -3.61 18.19 -3.68
C ILE A 175 -3.87 19.12 -2.50
N GLN A 176 -4.27 20.34 -2.80
CA GLN A 176 -4.85 21.27 -1.86
C GLN A 176 -6.34 21.40 -2.17
N ALA A 177 -7.16 21.39 -1.15
CA ALA A 177 -8.59 21.51 -1.28
C ALA A 177 -9.06 22.83 -0.68
N THR A 178 -9.92 23.51 -1.40
CA THR A 178 -10.73 24.64 -0.89
C THR A 178 -12.12 24.13 -0.50
N ARG A 179 -13.04 25.05 -0.20
CA ARG A 179 -14.43 24.70 0.07
C ARG A 179 -15.10 24.00 -1.12
N SER A 180 -14.79 24.44 -2.35
CA SER A 180 -15.54 24.05 -3.56
C SER A 180 -14.66 23.65 -4.75
N ALA A 181 -13.35 23.50 -4.56
CA ALA A 181 -12.41 23.11 -5.61
C ALA A 181 -11.16 22.40 -5.05
N PHE A 182 -10.47 21.65 -5.91
CA PHE A 182 -9.15 21.10 -5.70
C PHE A 182 -8.10 21.88 -6.47
#